data_21355e15a648978e02ade80f12f3020d
#
_entry.id   21355e15a648978e02ade80f12f3020d
#
_cell.length_a   1.000
_cell.length_b   1.000
_cell.length_c   1.000
_cell.angle_alpha   90.00
_cell.angle_beta   90.00
_cell.angle_gamma   90.00
#
_symmetry.space_group_name_H-M   'P 1'
#
loop_
_entity.id
_entity.type
_entity.pdbx_description
1 polymer ?
#
loop_
_entity_poly.entity_id
_entity_poly.type
_entity_poly.pdbx_seq_one_letter_code
_entity_poly.pdbx_strand_id
1 'polypeptide(L)'
;LHKAIRRQRQMCIRDSARVYICGLGFYEMYINGDRIGDQMLAPAVTNYDKRTIEHILYPYDDQSHKRILYNTFDVTSYLKKGKNCLGVILGNGWYNQRGRTVEGYMWYDTPRLLLQLEIVYQDGTMENIVSDESWKCAIGPLVSDNIFTGEVYDARKEMDGWSSVEYDDSLWQKAIKVRSPEGKLYPQTAPYDKVMQMYHPELKEQVNDSVYRFVLPKMIAGWAMLTVSGEAGDCIKLRFIGEEGIDFGQSDTYILKGNGEECWEPRFTWHTFREIEVISPKVALNAQSLIVKEIYTDVDETGTFVSSDTILNSIYRKYIHTQKINMHGSISSDCPHRERLAYTGDGQVLVESMLYAFDCTRFLYKWLDDIADAQNHMTGYVPHTAPFGGGGGGPAWGSAYVIMPWAYYHQYGDTILLSRHYDGMKHWIQYLGTRLDARGIVVKEEPNGWCLGDWCTPDKIELPESLVNTAYYYRVTDIMSKVARVLNRTEDTSYFDALAKQIKQNFNEVFWDEDENGYWESRQGA
;
A
#
# COMPACT_ATOMS: atom_id res chain seq x y z
N LEU A 1 14.20 -0.44 -16.23
CA LEU A 1 15.21 -1.48 -16.50
C LEU A 1 14.98 -2.61 -15.50
N HIS A 2 14.16 -3.60 -15.89
CA HIS A 2 13.89 -4.79 -15.07
C HIS A 2 15.05 -5.76 -15.23
N LYS A 3 15.69 -6.10 -14.12
CA LYS A 3 16.89 -6.93 -14.12
C LYS A 3 16.62 -8.24 -13.40
N ALA A 4 16.88 -9.36 -14.07
CA ALA A 4 17.13 -10.63 -13.40
C ALA A 4 18.55 -10.62 -12.85
N ILE A 5 18.71 -10.97 -11.58
CA ILE A 5 20.00 -10.94 -10.87
C ILE A 5 20.28 -12.33 -10.33
N ARG A 6 21.54 -12.82 -10.48
CA ARG A 6 21.86 -14.22 -10.25
C ARG A 6 23.25 -14.43 -9.63
N ARG A 7 23.37 -15.46 -8.75
CA ARG A 7 24.64 -16.01 -8.22
C ARG A 7 24.59 -17.52 -8.04
N GLN A 8 25.73 -18.19 -8.27
CA GLN A 8 25.92 -19.65 -8.02
C GLN A 8 26.98 -19.87 -6.94
N ARG A 9 26.77 -20.87 -6.04
CA ARG A 9 27.76 -21.29 -5.04
C ARG A 9 27.69 -22.78 -4.70
N GLN A 10 28.83 -23.34 -4.19
CA GLN A 10 28.91 -24.70 -3.63
C GLN A 10 28.66 -24.66 -2.11
N MET A 11 27.88 -25.60 -1.59
CA MET A 11 27.53 -25.67 -0.16
C MET A 11 27.72 -27.08 0.44
N CYS A 12 28.07 -27.13 1.73
CA CYS A 12 28.18 -28.35 2.55
C CYS A 12 26.84 -28.74 3.18
N ILE A 13 26.81 -29.70 4.10
CA ILE A 13 25.60 -30.08 4.86
C ILE A 13 25.23 -28.94 5.81
N ARG A 14 24.06 -28.37 5.66
CA ARG A 14 23.52 -27.25 6.45
C ARG A 14 22.56 -27.72 7.55
N ASP A 15 22.43 -26.94 8.60
CA ASP A 15 21.41 -27.07 9.65
C ASP A 15 20.19 -26.19 9.31
N SER A 16 20.44 -24.91 9.04
CA SER A 16 19.39 -23.95 8.65
C SER A 16 19.91 -22.90 7.67
N ALA A 17 19.00 -22.30 6.92
CA ALA A 17 19.31 -21.18 6.02
C ALA A 17 18.19 -20.16 5.99
N ARG A 18 18.57 -18.90 6.12
CA ARG A 18 17.63 -17.78 6.14
C ARG A 18 18.07 -16.68 5.18
N VAL A 19 17.14 -16.19 4.36
CA VAL A 19 17.37 -15.05 3.49
C VAL A 19 16.69 -13.80 4.04
N TYR A 20 17.41 -12.69 3.98
CA TYR A 20 16.92 -11.33 4.22
C TYR A 20 17.00 -10.59 2.88
N ILE A 21 15.86 -10.10 2.39
CA ILE A 21 15.80 -9.49 1.07
C ILE A 21 15.00 -8.19 1.10
N CYS A 22 15.54 -7.17 0.47
CA CYS A 22 14.90 -5.89 0.23
C CYS A 22 14.96 -5.56 -1.26
N GLY A 23 13.81 -5.48 -1.91
CA GLY A 23 13.67 -4.85 -3.22
C GLY A 23 13.25 -3.40 -3.02
N LEU A 24 13.98 -2.47 -3.61
CA LEU A 24 13.50 -1.10 -3.79
C LEU A 24 12.71 -1.07 -5.10
N GLY A 25 11.40 -1.00 -4.99
CA GLY A 25 10.40 -1.46 -5.92
C GLY A 25 9.83 -2.80 -5.47
N PHE A 26 9.25 -3.56 -6.37
CA PHE A 26 8.81 -4.93 -6.08
C PHE A 26 9.87 -5.95 -6.49
N TYR A 27 9.78 -7.16 -5.92
CA TYR A 27 10.66 -8.26 -6.30
C TYR A 27 9.95 -9.62 -6.26
N GLU A 28 10.45 -10.55 -7.05
CA GLU A 28 10.25 -11.99 -6.86
C GLU A 28 11.60 -12.68 -6.73
N MET A 29 11.75 -13.59 -5.77
CA MET A 29 12.97 -14.34 -5.53
C MET A 29 12.80 -15.81 -5.88
N TYR A 30 13.87 -16.39 -6.42
CA TYR A 30 13.93 -17.79 -6.85
C TYR A 30 15.20 -18.46 -6.32
N ILE A 31 15.09 -19.73 -5.93
CA ILE A 31 16.22 -20.58 -5.60
C ILE A 31 16.09 -21.89 -6.39
N ASN A 32 17.09 -22.21 -7.21
CA ASN A 32 17.14 -23.44 -8.02
C ASN A 32 15.91 -23.66 -8.93
N GLY A 33 15.31 -22.59 -9.42
CA GLY A 33 14.10 -22.61 -10.25
C GLY A 33 12.80 -22.39 -9.49
N ASP A 34 12.77 -22.64 -8.18
CA ASP A 34 11.59 -22.51 -7.36
C ASP A 34 11.40 -21.07 -6.85
N ARG A 35 10.19 -20.51 -7.00
CA ARG A 35 9.82 -19.22 -6.42
C ARG A 35 9.72 -19.33 -4.90
N ILE A 36 10.26 -18.34 -4.17
CA ILE A 36 10.27 -18.33 -2.71
C ILE A 36 9.10 -17.52 -2.16
N GLY A 37 8.29 -18.22 -1.36
CA GLY A 37 7.11 -17.66 -0.71
C GLY A 37 5.91 -17.48 -1.63
N ASP A 38 4.79 -17.06 -1.05
CA ASP A 38 3.49 -16.85 -1.72
C ASP A 38 3.06 -15.38 -1.74
N GLN A 39 3.92 -14.49 -1.22
CA GLN A 39 3.70 -13.05 -1.21
C GLN A 39 3.66 -12.47 -2.62
N MET A 40 2.76 -11.51 -2.83
CA MET A 40 2.68 -10.70 -4.03
C MET A 40 3.10 -9.26 -3.70
N LEU A 41 3.57 -8.51 -4.69
CA LEU A 41 3.83 -7.06 -4.58
C LEU A 41 4.69 -6.67 -3.36
N ALA A 42 5.66 -7.49 -3.02
CA ALA A 42 6.55 -7.28 -1.87
C ALA A 42 7.78 -6.42 -2.25
N PRO A 43 8.32 -5.65 -1.30
CA PRO A 43 7.86 -5.42 0.07
C PRO A 43 6.68 -4.45 0.14
N ALA A 44 6.06 -4.33 1.34
CA ALA A 44 5.04 -3.33 1.59
C ALA A 44 5.58 -1.91 1.38
N VAL A 45 4.68 -1.00 1.00
CA VAL A 45 5.02 0.40 0.69
C VAL A 45 5.51 1.16 1.92
N THR A 46 6.56 1.98 1.74
CA THR A 46 7.09 2.91 2.75
C THR A 46 7.64 4.18 2.10
N ASN A 47 8.22 5.07 2.90
CA ASN A 47 8.94 6.25 2.43
C ASN A 47 10.45 5.96 2.49
N TYR A 48 11.07 5.64 1.36
CA TYR A 48 12.41 5.02 1.29
C TYR A 48 13.58 6.01 1.36
N ASP A 49 13.43 7.17 0.71
CA ASP A 49 14.52 8.15 0.48
C ASP A 49 13.90 9.52 0.19
N LYS A 50 14.72 10.54 -0.03
CA LYS A 50 14.28 11.74 -0.73
C LYS A 50 13.78 11.36 -2.11
N ARG A 51 12.60 11.84 -2.45
CA ARG A 51 11.96 11.56 -3.71
C ARG A 51 11.88 12.80 -4.59
N THR A 52 11.84 12.59 -5.89
CA THR A 52 11.49 13.66 -6.84
C THR A 52 9.98 13.83 -6.82
N ILE A 53 9.53 15.06 -6.59
CA ILE A 53 8.13 15.45 -6.58
C ILE A 53 7.94 16.45 -7.70
N GLU A 54 7.07 16.12 -8.64
CA GLU A 54 6.72 16.98 -9.78
C GLU A 54 5.21 17.18 -9.81
N HIS A 55 4.77 18.39 -10.16
CA HIS A 55 3.35 18.73 -10.30
C HIS A 55 2.51 18.49 -9.02
N ILE A 56 3.12 18.66 -7.85
CA ILE A 56 2.39 18.54 -6.58
C ILE A 56 1.32 19.62 -6.47
N LEU A 57 0.11 19.24 -6.04
CA LEU A 57 -1.02 20.14 -5.90
C LEU A 57 -0.86 21.11 -4.72
N TYR A 58 -0.22 20.65 -3.64
CA TYR A 58 -0.08 21.40 -2.39
C TYR A 58 1.37 21.41 -1.92
N PRO A 59 1.85 22.53 -1.33
CA PRO A 59 3.16 22.59 -0.74
C PRO A 59 3.35 21.49 0.31
N TYR A 60 4.47 20.81 0.26
CA TYR A 60 4.84 19.77 1.21
C TYR A 60 6.32 19.90 1.56
N ASP A 61 6.60 20.11 2.85
CA ASP A 61 7.95 20.08 3.41
C ASP A 61 8.27 18.68 3.92
N ASP A 62 9.07 17.93 3.17
CA ASP A 62 9.44 16.55 3.50
C ASP A 62 10.48 16.49 4.62
N GLN A 63 10.02 16.67 5.86
CA GLN A 63 10.76 16.42 7.08
C GLN A 63 10.40 15.05 7.70
N SER A 64 10.02 14.09 6.86
CA SER A 64 9.64 12.73 7.26
C SER A 64 10.85 11.86 7.55
N HIS A 65 10.67 10.85 8.40
CA HIS A 65 11.62 9.76 8.54
C HIS A 65 11.56 8.81 7.35
N LYS A 66 12.70 8.17 7.06
CA LYS A 66 12.81 7.22 5.95
C LYS A 66 12.97 5.82 6.51
N ARG A 67 12.13 4.91 6.03
CA ARG A 67 12.10 3.51 6.43
C ARG A 67 12.19 2.59 5.22
N ILE A 68 12.96 1.54 5.34
CA ILE A 68 13.08 0.52 4.30
C ILE A 68 12.74 -0.83 4.88
N LEU A 69 11.76 -1.51 4.30
CA LEU A 69 11.36 -2.84 4.76
C LEU A 69 12.14 -3.93 4.03
N TYR A 70 12.59 -4.92 4.81
CA TYR A 70 13.12 -6.16 4.25
C TYR A 70 12.24 -7.34 4.67
N ASN A 71 12.19 -8.36 3.83
CA ASN A 71 11.48 -9.59 4.09
C ASN A 71 12.46 -10.69 4.51
N THR A 72 11.97 -11.64 5.30
CA THR A 72 12.77 -12.75 5.81
C THR A 72 12.09 -14.06 5.49
N PHE A 73 12.82 -15.00 4.90
CA PHE A 73 12.32 -16.34 4.56
C PHE A 73 13.25 -17.42 5.06
N ASP A 74 12.68 -18.50 5.60
CA ASP A 74 13.40 -19.74 5.79
C ASP A 74 13.52 -20.45 4.43
N VAL A 75 14.75 -20.63 3.98
CA VAL A 75 15.05 -21.23 2.68
C VAL A 75 15.82 -22.55 2.81
N THR A 76 15.80 -23.13 4.01
CA THR A 76 16.54 -24.35 4.33
C THR A 76 16.20 -25.49 3.36
N SER A 77 14.93 -25.70 3.03
CA SER A 77 14.47 -26.77 2.14
C SER A 77 14.78 -26.55 0.66
N TYR A 78 14.99 -25.31 0.22
CA TYR A 78 15.24 -24.94 -1.17
C TYR A 78 16.71 -25.11 -1.60
N LEU A 79 17.62 -25.08 -0.64
CA LEU A 79 19.05 -25.24 -0.92
C LEU A 79 19.41 -26.73 -1.07
N LYS A 80 20.35 -27.03 -1.96
CA LYS A 80 20.88 -28.37 -2.23
C LYS A 80 22.35 -28.43 -1.85
N LYS A 81 22.86 -29.65 -1.56
CA LYS A 81 24.30 -29.87 -1.43
C LYS A 81 24.98 -29.61 -2.77
N GLY A 82 26.05 -28.83 -2.78
CA GLY A 82 26.78 -28.47 -3.98
C GLY A 82 26.34 -27.09 -4.53
N LYS A 83 26.22 -26.97 -5.84
CA LYS A 83 25.88 -25.71 -6.49
C LYS A 83 24.41 -25.34 -6.27
N ASN A 84 24.16 -24.08 -5.99
CA ASN A 84 22.84 -23.48 -5.93
C ASN A 84 22.81 -22.19 -6.72
N CYS A 85 21.63 -21.84 -7.25
CA CYS A 85 21.40 -20.60 -7.97
C CYS A 85 20.36 -19.76 -7.21
N LEU A 86 20.70 -18.51 -6.90
CA LEU A 86 19.78 -17.50 -6.40
C LEU A 86 19.47 -16.52 -7.52
N GLY A 87 18.20 -16.27 -7.77
CA GLY A 87 17.75 -15.35 -8.80
C GLY A 87 16.66 -14.40 -8.26
N VAL A 88 16.67 -13.14 -8.73
CA VAL A 88 15.67 -12.13 -8.34
C VAL A 88 15.22 -11.37 -9.57
N ILE A 89 13.91 -11.23 -9.73
CA ILE A 89 13.29 -10.30 -10.68
C ILE A 89 12.92 -9.04 -9.93
N LEU A 90 13.20 -7.86 -10.48
CA LEU A 90 12.87 -6.57 -9.91
C LEU A 90 11.82 -5.86 -10.77
N GLY A 91 10.83 -5.25 -10.11
CA GLY A 91 9.82 -4.37 -10.69
C GLY A 91 9.89 -2.96 -10.11
N ASN A 92 9.23 -2.01 -10.77
CA ASN A 92 9.22 -0.60 -10.39
C ASN A 92 8.50 -0.35 -9.05
N GLY A 93 7.34 -0.97 -8.85
CA GLY A 93 6.51 -0.80 -7.65
C GLY A 93 6.30 0.67 -7.29
N TRP A 94 6.31 0.96 -5.99
CA TRP A 94 6.20 2.32 -5.47
C TRP A 94 7.52 3.11 -5.50
N TYR A 95 8.65 2.45 -5.73
CA TYR A 95 9.98 3.09 -5.71
C TYR A 95 10.30 3.86 -6.99
N ASN A 96 9.86 3.38 -8.13
CA ASN A 96 10.08 4.03 -9.43
C ASN A 96 8.74 4.35 -10.11
N GLN A 97 7.87 5.04 -9.38
CA GLN A 97 6.56 5.42 -9.87
C GLN A 97 6.63 6.74 -10.64
N ARG A 98 6.60 6.66 -11.99
CA ARG A 98 6.57 7.80 -12.91
C ARG A 98 5.24 7.94 -13.63
N GLY A 99 4.26 7.17 -13.25
CA GLY A 99 2.93 7.23 -13.77
C GLY A 99 2.06 8.28 -13.05
N ARG A 100 0.77 8.11 -13.23
CA ARG A 100 -0.22 8.99 -12.66
C ARG A 100 -0.31 8.83 -11.14
N THR A 101 -0.22 9.96 -10.42
CA THR A 101 -0.76 10.08 -9.07
C THR A 101 -1.55 11.38 -8.95
N VAL A 102 -2.54 11.44 -8.06
CA VAL A 102 -3.31 12.66 -7.79
C VAL A 102 -2.46 13.69 -7.06
N GLU A 103 -1.54 13.22 -6.24
CA GLU A 103 -0.61 14.03 -5.45
C GLU A 103 0.60 14.54 -6.24
N GLY A 104 0.61 14.34 -7.55
CA GLY A 104 1.74 14.65 -8.44
C GLY A 104 2.56 13.41 -8.78
N TYR A 105 3.64 13.60 -9.54
CA TYR A 105 4.56 12.53 -9.88
C TYR A 105 5.57 12.35 -8.76
N MET A 106 5.64 11.13 -8.21
CA MET A 106 6.52 10.80 -7.09
C MET A 106 7.37 9.59 -7.42
N TRP A 107 8.67 9.75 -7.43
CA TRP A 107 9.59 8.66 -7.67
C TRP A 107 10.93 8.89 -6.97
N TYR A 108 11.63 7.82 -6.66
CA TYR A 108 12.93 7.85 -6.00
C TYR A 108 14.06 7.60 -7.01
N ASP A 109 14.12 6.37 -7.53
CA ASP A 109 15.18 5.97 -8.47
C ASP A 109 14.78 4.66 -9.18
N THR A 110 15.71 4.07 -9.95
CA THR A 110 15.52 2.74 -10.56
C THR A 110 15.54 1.64 -9.50
N PRO A 111 14.84 0.50 -9.73
CA PRO A 111 14.81 -0.62 -8.81
C PRO A 111 16.19 -1.13 -8.39
N ARG A 112 16.35 -1.51 -7.13
CA ARG A 112 17.59 -1.96 -6.51
C ARG A 112 17.34 -3.20 -5.65
N LEU A 113 18.39 -3.96 -5.39
CA LEU A 113 18.37 -5.16 -4.57
C LEU A 113 19.41 -5.06 -3.44
N LEU A 114 18.98 -5.42 -2.23
CA LEU A 114 19.85 -5.79 -1.14
C LEU A 114 19.41 -7.17 -0.63
N LEU A 115 20.33 -8.14 -0.62
CA LEU A 115 20.07 -9.49 -0.18
C LEU A 115 21.23 -10.01 0.67
N GLN A 116 20.88 -10.69 1.76
CA GLN A 116 21.79 -11.50 2.57
C GLN A 116 21.17 -12.88 2.78
N LEU A 117 21.89 -13.92 2.45
CA LEU A 117 21.59 -15.30 2.80
C LEU A 117 22.56 -15.75 3.88
N GLU A 118 22.04 -16.11 5.03
CA GLU A 118 22.76 -16.68 6.17
C GLU A 118 22.54 -18.18 6.20
N ILE A 119 23.61 -18.94 6.29
CA ILE A 119 23.61 -20.40 6.32
C ILE A 119 24.34 -20.84 7.57
N VAL A 120 23.68 -21.65 8.38
CA VAL A 120 24.28 -22.30 9.53
C VAL A 120 24.54 -23.76 9.18
N TYR A 121 25.76 -24.24 9.40
CA TYR A 121 26.15 -25.60 9.13
C TYR A 121 26.03 -26.46 10.39
N GLN A 122 25.97 -27.78 10.23
CA GLN A 122 25.84 -28.72 11.35
C GLN A 122 27.01 -28.68 12.35
N ASP A 123 28.16 -28.21 11.94
CA ASP A 123 29.33 -27.99 12.81
C ASP A 123 29.29 -26.66 13.57
N GLY A 124 28.20 -25.89 13.41
CA GLY A 124 28.01 -24.59 14.03
C GLY A 124 28.70 -23.44 13.30
N THR A 125 29.39 -23.68 12.21
CA THR A 125 29.95 -22.60 11.38
C THR A 125 28.84 -21.87 10.62
N MET A 126 29.10 -20.59 10.29
CA MET A 126 28.15 -19.73 9.56
C MET A 126 28.79 -19.20 8.28
N GLU A 127 28.00 -19.15 7.23
CA GLU A 127 28.35 -18.48 5.98
C GLU A 127 27.31 -17.42 5.62
N ASN A 128 27.79 -16.23 5.24
CA ASN A 128 26.96 -15.15 4.74
C ASN A 128 27.24 -14.91 3.26
N ILE A 129 26.18 -14.98 2.45
CA ILE A 129 26.22 -14.64 1.03
C ILE A 129 25.41 -13.36 0.84
N VAL A 130 26.04 -12.32 0.29
CA VAL A 130 25.41 -11.01 0.10
C VAL A 130 25.30 -10.65 -1.38
N SER A 131 24.37 -9.78 -1.72
CA SER A 131 24.32 -9.14 -3.02
C SER A 131 25.51 -8.19 -3.17
N ASP A 132 26.40 -8.47 -4.11
CA ASP A 132 27.60 -7.70 -4.40
C ASP A 132 27.88 -7.67 -5.92
N GLU A 133 29.01 -7.11 -6.32
CA GLU A 133 29.42 -6.98 -7.73
C GLU A 133 29.77 -8.32 -8.40
N SER A 134 29.78 -9.44 -7.66
CA SER A 134 29.92 -10.78 -8.24
C SER A 134 28.60 -11.31 -8.83
N TRP A 135 27.48 -10.67 -8.52
CA TRP A 135 26.20 -10.99 -9.13
C TRP A 135 26.16 -10.52 -10.58
N LYS A 136 25.34 -11.19 -11.37
CA LYS A 136 25.12 -10.83 -12.76
C LYS A 136 23.67 -10.42 -12.99
N CYS A 137 23.43 -9.56 -13.96
CA CYS A 137 22.12 -9.04 -14.29
C CYS A 137 21.89 -8.92 -15.79
N ALA A 138 20.64 -9.14 -16.22
CA ALA A 138 20.20 -8.96 -17.59
C ALA A 138 18.82 -8.27 -17.61
N ILE A 139 18.46 -7.71 -18.76
CA ILE A 139 17.11 -7.21 -19.02
C ILE A 139 16.24 -8.42 -19.38
N GLY A 140 15.16 -8.60 -18.65
CA GLY A 140 14.22 -9.70 -18.83
C GLY A 140 13.04 -9.38 -19.79
N PRO A 141 12.06 -10.27 -19.85
CA PRO A 141 10.87 -10.14 -20.70
C PRO A 141 9.90 -9.05 -20.26
N LEU A 142 9.96 -8.61 -19.01
CA LEU A 142 9.17 -7.50 -18.50
C LEU A 142 9.68 -6.19 -19.11
N VAL A 143 8.96 -5.67 -20.10
CA VAL A 143 9.36 -4.47 -20.87
C VAL A 143 9.08 -3.20 -20.08
N SER A 144 7.92 -3.15 -19.43
CA SER A 144 7.51 -2.08 -18.52
C SER A 144 6.52 -2.60 -17.50
N ASP A 145 6.54 -2.02 -16.30
CA ASP A 145 5.51 -2.19 -15.28
C ASP A 145 5.20 -0.86 -14.60
N ASN A 146 3.96 -0.70 -14.24
CA ASN A 146 3.45 0.44 -13.51
C ASN A 146 2.24 0.02 -12.68
N ILE A 147 2.24 0.36 -11.41
CA ILE A 147 1.15 -0.03 -10.50
C ILE A 147 -0.21 0.55 -10.90
N PHE A 148 -0.26 1.65 -11.65
CA PHE A 148 -1.51 2.31 -12.05
C PHE A 148 -1.98 1.93 -13.45
N THR A 149 -1.05 1.69 -14.38
CA THR A 149 -1.40 1.52 -15.80
C THR A 149 -1.19 0.10 -16.30
N GLY A 150 -0.42 -0.74 -15.60
CA GLY A 150 -0.24 -2.15 -15.91
C GLY A 150 1.14 -2.53 -16.45
N GLU A 151 1.22 -3.73 -17.02
CA GLU A 151 2.45 -4.37 -17.51
C GLU A 151 2.47 -4.55 -19.01
N VAL A 152 3.68 -4.50 -19.57
CA VAL A 152 3.98 -4.98 -20.91
C VAL A 152 5.04 -6.09 -20.82
N TYR A 153 4.70 -7.28 -21.26
CA TYR A 153 5.56 -8.45 -21.22
C TYR A 153 5.79 -9.03 -22.61
N ASP A 154 7.05 -9.24 -22.99
CA ASP A 154 7.46 -9.81 -24.28
C ASP A 154 8.08 -11.19 -24.04
N ALA A 155 7.28 -12.24 -24.19
CA ALA A 155 7.69 -13.62 -23.93
C ALA A 155 8.83 -14.10 -24.86
N ARG A 156 9.04 -13.45 -26.00
CA ARG A 156 10.18 -13.75 -26.89
C ARG A 156 11.55 -13.44 -26.24
N LYS A 157 11.55 -12.64 -25.16
CA LYS A 157 12.75 -12.28 -24.38
C LYS A 157 12.92 -13.14 -23.13
N GLU A 158 12.09 -14.16 -22.95
CA GLU A 158 12.26 -15.10 -21.85
C GLU A 158 13.61 -15.82 -21.94
N MET A 159 14.19 -16.03 -20.77
CA MET A 159 15.45 -16.73 -20.61
C MET A 159 15.16 -18.03 -19.85
N ASP A 160 14.73 -19.05 -20.58
CA ASP A 160 14.28 -20.32 -19.99
C ASP A 160 15.36 -20.91 -19.08
N GLY A 161 14.96 -21.27 -17.84
CA GLY A 161 15.88 -21.80 -16.84
C GLY A 161 16.84 -20.79 -16.21
N TRP A 162 16.65 -19.49 -16.38
CA TRP A 162 17.53 -18.42 -15.90
C TRP A 162 17.88 -18.51 -14.39
N SER A 163 17.01 -19.08 -13.58
CA SER A 163 17.19 -19.28 -12.13
C SER A 163 17.67 -20.69 -11.76
N SER A 164 18.11 -21.51 -12.75
CA SER A 164 18.69 -22.84 -12.55
C SER A 164 20.22 -22.80 -12.52
N VAL A 165 20.85 -23.84 -11.97
CA VAL A 165 22.31 -23.94 -11.88
C VAL A 165 22.97 -24.12 -13.25
N GLU A 166 22.27 -24.74 -14.18
CA GLU A 166 22.75 -25.13 -15.51
C GLU A 166 22.71 -23.97 -16.51
N TYR A 167 22.04 -22.87 -16.18
CA TYR A 167 21.89 -21.74 -17.10
C TYR A 167 23.24 -21.03 -17.36
N ASP A 168 23.56 -20.80 -18.64
CA ASP A 168 24.73 -20.04 -19.05
C ASP A 168 24.46 -18.53 -18.96
N ASP A 169 25.01 -17.89 -17.95
CA ASP A 169 24.95 -16.46 -17.72
C ASP A 169 26.17 -15.68 -18.21
N SER A 170 26.97 -16.26 -19.12
CA SER A 170 28.21 -15.64 -19.63
C SER A 170 28.01 -14.29 -20.30
N LEU A 171 26.83 -14.09 -20.93
CA LEU A 171 26.45 -12.84 -21.60
C LEU A 171 25.82 -11.80 -20.64
N TRP A 172 25.55 -12.15 -19.37
CA TRP A 172 25.00 -11.21 -18.42
C TRP A 172 26.06 -10.23 -17.92
N GLN A 173 25.62 -8.99 -17.68
CA GLN A 173 26.47 -7.95 -17.13
C GLN A 173 26.66 -8.15 -15.62
N LYS A 174 27.79 -7.70 -15.08
CA LYS A 174 27.99 -7.64 -13.63
C LYS A 174 27.05 -6.62 -13.00
N ALA A 175 26.55 -6.94 -11.81
CA ALA A 175 25.86 -5.96 -10.98
C ALA A 175 26.83 -4.82 -10.60
N ILE A 176 26.27 -3.65 -10.37
CA ILE A 176 27.02 -2.47 -9.92
C ILE A 176 26.54 -2.06 -8.53
N LYS A 177 27.48 -1.65 -7.71
CA LYS A 177 27.18 -1.05 -6.43
C LYS A 177 26.64 0.37 -6.64
N VAL A 178 25.52 0.68 -6.02
CA VAL A 178 24.85 1.99 -6.10
C VAL A 178 24.74 2.62 -4.71
N ARG A 179 24.44 3.92 -4.66
CA ARG A 179 24.22 4.62 -3.40
C ARG A 179 23.07 3.96 -2.64
N SER A 180 23.23 3.77 -1.33
CA SER A 180 22.12 3.38 -0.45
C SER A 180 21.14 4.54 -0.29
N PRO A 181 19.83 4.29 -0.20
CA PRO A 181 18.86 5.30 0.21
C PRO A 181 19.11 5.74 1.66
N GLU A 182 18.49 6.84 2.09
CA GLU A 182 18.64 7.38 3.45
C GLU A 182 17.91 6.54 4.51
N GLY A 183 16.88 5.81 4.11
CA GLY A 183 16.06 5.01 5.01
C GLY A 183 16.83 3.91 5.73
N LYS A 184 16.48 3.69 7.01
CA LYS A 184 17.00 2.56 7.78
C LYS A 184 16.23 1.29 7.46
N LEU A 185 16.92 0.16 7.53
CA LEU A 185 16.35 -1.18 7.34
C LEU A 185 15.56 -1.63 8.57
N TYR A 186 14.32 -2.07 8.33
CA TYR A 186 13.44 -2.69 9.32
C TYR A 186 12.82 -3.97 8.79
N PRO A 187 12.59 -4.99 9.63
CA PRO A 187 11.86 -6.18 9.19
C PRO A 187 10.41 -5.82 8.87
N GLN A 188 9.88 -6.32 7.78
CA GLN A 188 8.45 -6.28 7.52
C GLN A 188 7.75 -7.28 8.43
N THR A 189 7.06 -6.77 9.43
CA THR A 189 6.19 -7.58 10.30
C THR A 189 4.72 -7.56 9.86
N ALA A 190 4.39 -6.63 8.97
CA ALA A 190 3.06 -6.49 8.40
C ALA A 190 2.67 -7.67 7.51
N PRO A 191 1.37 -7.99 7.38
CA PRO A 191 0.90 -9.00 6.45
C PRO A 191 1.29 -8.68 5.00
N TYR A 192 1.46 -9.73 4.19
CA TYR A 192 1.72 -9.61 2.76
C TYR A 192 0.43 -9.55 1.96
N ASP A 193 0.50 -8.96 0.79
CA ASP A 193 -0.52 -9.18 -0.23
C ASP A 193 -0.36 -10.60 -0.78
N LYS A 194 -1.49 -11.29 -0.99
CA LYS A 194 -1.54 -12.65 -1.52
C LYS A 194 -2.68 -12.81 -2.52
N VAL A 195 -2.60 -13.88 -3.31
CA VAL A 195 -3.76 -14.36 -4.08
C VAL A 195 -4.75 -14.97 -3.09
N MET A 196 -5.86 -14.29 -2.87
CA MET A 196 -6.86 -14.68 -1.86
C MET A 196 -8.00 -15.49 -2.46
N GLN A 197 -8.34 -15.23 -3.72
CA GLN A 197 -9.39 -15.97 -4.44
C GLN A 197 -9.12 -16.01 -5.94
N MET A 198 -9.61 -17.07 -6.60
CA MET A 198 -9.57 -17.22 -8.05
C MET A 198 -10.98 -17.31 -8.61
N TYR A 199 -11.19 -16.70 -9.78
CA TYR A 199 -12.45 -16.69 -10.51
C TYR A 199 -12.25 -17.15 -11.94
N HIS A 200 -13.26 -17.81 -12.50
CA HIS A 200 -13.41 -18.04 -13.94
C HIS A 200 -14.42 -17.01 -14.45
N PRO A 201 -13.98 -15.95 -15.14
CA PRO A 201 -14.89 -14.94 -15.64
C PRO A 201 -15.76 -15.52 -16.76
N GLU A 202 -17.01 -15.06 -16.87
CA GLU A 202 -17.90 -15.43 -17.94
C GLU A 202 -17.48 -14.72 -19.24
N LEU A 203 -17.26 -15.48 -20.32
CA LEU A 203 -17.16 -14.90 -21.66
C LEU A 203 -18.54 -14.45 -22.12
N LYS A 204 -18.85 -13.18 -21.92
CA LYS A 204 -20.16 -12.58 -22.16
C LYS A 204 -20.46 -12.45 -23.66
N GLU A 205 -19.48 -12.00 -24.42
CA GLU A 205 -19.63 -11.79 -25.86
C GLU A 205 -18.27 -11.71 -26.59
N GLN A 206 -18.27 -12.07 -27.86
CA GLN A 206 -17.24 -11.64 -28.79
C GLN A 206 -17.79 -10.40 -29.53
N VAL A 207 -17.25 -9.24 -29.24
CA VAL A 207 -17.73 -7.95 -29.74
C VAL A 207 -17.47 -7.81 -31.24
N ASN A 208 -16.33 -8.34 -31.71
CA ASN A 208 -15.94 -8.48 -33.11
C ASN A 208 -14.82 -9.52 -33.23
N ASP A 209 -14.26 -9.68 -34.43
CA ASP A 209 -13.23 -10.72 -34.74
C ASP A 209 -11.97 -10.60 -33.83
N SER A 210 -11.77 -9.47 -33.16
CA SER A 210 -10.56 -9.19 -32.41
C SER A 210 -10.82 -8.84 -30.95
N VAL A 211 -12.07 -8.69 -30.51
CA VAL A 211 -12.40 -8.16 -29.18
C VAL A 211 -13.37 -9.08 -28.46
N TYR A 212 -12.96 -9.51 -27.27
CA TYR A 212 -13.72 -10.41 -26.39
C TYR A 212 -13.99 -9.69 -25.07
N ARG A 213 -15.19 -9.86 -24.51
CA ARG A 213 -15.57 -9.28 -23.22
C ARG A 213 -15.85 -10.38 -22.20
N PHE A 214 -15.11 -10.34 -21.10
CA PHE A 214 -15.27 -11.23 -19.96
C PHE A 214 -15.79 -10.45 -18.75
N VAL A 215 -16.67 -11.06 -17.95
CA VAL A 215 -17.35 -10.40 -16.84
C VAL A 215 -17.21 -11.21 -15.56
N LEU A 216 -16.96 -10.52 -14.44
CA LEU A 216 -16.95 -11.06 -13.09
C LEU A 216 -18.27 -10.81 -12.37
N PRO A 217 -18.63 -11.63 -11.38
CA PRO A 217 -19.85 -11.41 -10.60
C PRO A 217 -19.80 -10.13 -9.75
N LYS A 218 -18.61 -9.63 -9.43
CA LYS A 218 -18.35 -8.43 -8.64
C LYS A 218 -17.07 -7.74 -9.09
N MET A 219 -16.90 -6.46 -8.74
CA MET A 219 -15.64 -5.76 -8.91
C MET A 219 -14.60 -6.32 -7.93
N ILE A 220 -13.36 -6.50 -8.36
CA ILE A 220 -12.25 -7.00 -7.55
C ILE A 220 -11.00 -6.12 -7.71
N ALA A 221 -10.01 -6.30 -6.83
CA ALA A 221 -8.64 -5.84 -7.04
C ALA A 221 -7.75 -7.05 -7.35
N GLY A 222 -6.98 -7.01 -8.43
CA GLY A 222 -6.13 -8.13 -8.85
C GLY A 222 -5.75 -8.09 -10.33
N TRP A 223 -5.61 -9.25 -10.94
CA TRP A 223 -5.26 -9.38 -12.36
C TRP A 223 -5.83 -10.63 -13.01
N ALA A 224 -5.65 -10.76 -14.32
CA ALA A 224 -6.00 -11.94 -15.07
C ALA A 224 -4.76 -12.76 -15.47
N MET A 225 -4.82 -14.07 -15.29
CA MET A 225 -3.91 -15.04 -15.89
C MET A 225 -4.49 -15.46 -17.23
N LEU A 226 -3.69 -15.33 -18.29
CA LEU A 226 -4.04 -15.60 -19.67
C LEU A 226 -3.44 -16.94 -20.11
N THR A 227 -4.25 -17.82 -20.73
CA THR A 227 -3.79 -19.06 -21.38
C THR A 227 -4.19 -19.04 -22.85
N VAL A 228 -3.21 -19.08 -23.75
CA VAL A 228 -3.40 -18.90 -25.19
C VAL A 228 -2.37 -19.66 -26.01
N SER A 229 -2.70 -19.88 -27.31
CA SER A 229 -1.76 -20.37 -28.30
C SER A 229 -1.82 -19.51 -29.55
N GLY A 230 -0.66 -19.10 -30.05
CA GLY A 230 -0.55 -18.26 -31.24
C GLY A 230 0.87 -18.24 -31.81
N GLU A 231 1.14 -17.33 -32.74
CA GLU A 231 2.45 -17.19 -33.37
C GLU A 231 3.36 -16.24 -32.62
N ALA A 232 4.67 -16.37 -32.80
CA ALA A 232 5.63 -15.48 -32.19
C ALA A 232 5.40 -14.02 -32.63
N GLY A 233 5.22 -13.14 -31.64
CA GLY A 233 4.96 -11.71 -31.87
C GLY A 233 3.47 -11.35 -31.92
N ASP A 234 2.55 -12.33 -31.84
CA ASP A 234 1.14 -12.00 -31.64
C ASP A 234 0.99 -11.26 -30.31
N CYS A 235 0.17 -10.21 -30.32
CA CYS A 235 0.01 -9.30 -29.21
C CYS A 235 -1.42 -9.35 -28.69
N ILE A 236 -1.58 -9.60 -27.40
CA ILE A 236 -2.86 -9.59 -26.70
C ILE A 236 -2.83 -8.48 -25.65
N LYS A 237 -3.86 -7.63 -25.68
CA LYS A 237 -4.04 -6.57 -24.69
C LYS A 237 -5.28 -6.82 -23.86
N LEU A 238 -5.14 -6.81 -22.55
CA LEU A 238 -6.22 -6.88 -21.58
C LEU A 238 -6.49 -5.47 -21.05
N ARG A 239 -7.71 -4.95 -21.24
CA ARG A 239 -8.19 -3.70 -20.66
C ARG A 239 -9.11 -4.01 -19.50
N PHE A 240 -8.88 -3.39 -18.37
CA PHE A 240 -9.62 -3.63 -17.13
C PHE A 240 -10.65 -2.51 -16.93
N ILE A 241 -11.92 -2.89 -16.92
CA ILE A 241 -13.05 -1.96 -16.91
C ILE A 241 -13.77 -2.09 -15.56
N GLY A 242 -14.02 -0.96 -14.90
CA GLY A 242 -14.73 -0.88 -13.63
C GLY A 242 -16.25 -1.07 -13.75
N GLU A 243 -16.96 -0.76 -12.67
CA GLU A 243 -18.41 -0.75 -12.67
C GLU A 243 -18.94 0.27 -13.71
N GLU A 244 -20.13 0.00 -14.24
CA GLU A 244 -20.81 0.86 -15.22
C GLU A 244 -19.98 1.16 -16.49
N GLY A 245 -18.98 0.33 -16.79
CA GLY A 245 -18.13 0.49 -17.98
C GLY A 245 -17.07 1.58 -17.87
N ILE A 246 -16.73 2.03 -16.68
CA ILE A 246 -15.72 3.08 -16.45
C ILE A 246 -14.33 2.52 -16.74
N ASP A 247 -13.63 3.12 -17.71
CA ASP A 247 -12.24 2.81 -18.04
C ASP A 247 -11.28 3.73 -17.26
N PHE A 248 -10.53 3.17 -16.34
CA PHE A 248 -9.50 3.88 -15.56
C PHE A 248 -8.13 3.91 -16.25
N GLY A 249 -8.03 3.44 -17.49
CA GLY A 249 -6.77 3.37 -18.24
C GLY A 249 -5.83 2.24 -17.79
N GLN A 250 -6.37 1.20 -17.16
CA GLN A 250 -5.62 0.05 -16.67
C GLN A 250 -5.56 -1.04 -17.77
N SER A 251 -4.37 -1.49 -18.11
CA SER A 251 -4.23 -2.53 -19.14
C SER A 251 -2.92 -3.28 -19.05
N ASP A 252 -2.96 -4.57 -19.36
CA ASP A 252 -1.76 -5.39 -19.53
C ASP A 252 -1.60 -5.81 -20.99
N THR A 253 -0.36 -6.03 -21.41
CA THR A 253 -0.03 -6.45 -22.77
C THR A 253 0.91 -7.64 -22.74
N TYR A 254 0.54 -8.73 -23.39
CA TYR A 254 1.35 -9.93 -23.57
C TYR A 254 1.70 -10.14 -25.04
N ILE A 255 3.00 -10.32 -25.32
CA ILE A 255 3.49 -10.63 -26.66
C ILE A 255 4.01 -12.07 -26.65
N LEU A 256 3.40 -12.94 -27.44
CA LEU A 256 3.64 -14.38 -27.47
C LEU A 256 5.04 -14.72 -28.01
N LYS A 257 5.63 -15.78 -27.48
CA LYS A 257 6.85 -16.37 -28.04
C LYS A 257 6.59 -17.43 -29.13
N GLY A 258 5.36 -17.95 -29.23
CA GLY A 258 4.93 -18.85 -30.29
C GLY A 258 5.32 -20.31 -30.08
N ASN A 259 5.43 -20.78 -28.84
CA ASN A 259 5.84 -22.14 -28.49
C ASN A 259 4.67 -23.05 -28.06
N GLY A 260 3.51 -22.96 -28.76
CA GLY A 260 2.32 -23.73 -28.41
C GLY A 260 1.44 -23.03 -27.40
N GLU A 261 0.96 -23.74 -26.38
CA GLU A 261 0.17 -23.13 -25.30
C GLU A 261 1.06 -22.37 -24.34
N GLU A 262 0.75 -21.09 -24.13
CA GLU A 262 1.47 -20.17 -23.25
C GLU A 262 0.54 -19.71 -22.13
N CYS A 263 1.07 -19.68 -20.91
CA CYS A 263 0.37 -19.19 -19.72
C CYS A 263 1.15 -18.02 -19.12
N TRP A 264 0.48 -16.89 -18.99
CA TRP A 264 1.09 -15.66 -18.46
C TRP A 264 0.16 -14.93 -17.52
N GLU A 265 0.75 -14.28 -16.52
CA GLU A 265 0.10 -13.30 -15.63
C GLU A 265 1.08 -12.15 -15.29
N PRO A 266 0.58 -10.93 -15.02
CA PRO A 266 1.42 -9.84 -14.57
C PRO A 266 2.01 -10.12 -13.17
N ARG A 267 3.09 -9.42 -12.80
CA ARG A 267 3.86 -9.68 -11.57
C ARG A 267 3.86 -8.50 -10.61
N PHE A 268 3.93 -7.26 -11.14
CA PHE A 268 4.24 -6.07 -10.36
C PHE A 268 3.22 -4.95 -10.52
N THR A 269 1.99 -5.31 -10.84
CA THR A 269 0.84 -4.43 -10.95
C THR A 269 -0.41 -5.11 -10.38
N TRP A 270 -1.46 -4.36 -10.18
CA TRP A 270 -2.82 -4.86 -9.97
C TRP A 270 -3.82 -3.88 -10.55
N HIS A 271 -5.03 -4.34 -10.83
CA HIS A 271 -6.11 -3.56 -11.42
C HIS A 271 -7.35 -3.69 -10.57
N THR A 272 -8.28 -2.74 -10.71
CA THR A 272 -9.58 -2.82 -10.08
C THR A 272 -10.63 -2.83 -11.16
N PHE A 273 -11.38 -3.92 -11.27
CA PHE A 273 -12.24 -4.16 -12.42
C PHE A 273 -13.37 -5.13 -12.12
N ARG A 274 -14.39 -5.06 -12.94
CA ARG A 274 -15.47 -6.06 -13.05
C ARG A 274 -15.52 -6.72 -14.42
N GLU A 275 -15.09 -6.02 -15.46
CA GLU A 275 -15.03 -6.53 -16.82
C GLU A 275 -13.61 -6.48 -17.36
N ILE A 276 -13.28 -7.43 -18.25
CA ILE A 276 -12.02 -7.46 -18.98
C ILE A 276 -12.35 -7.46 -20.46
N GLU A 277 -11.91 -6.43 -21.16
CA GLU A 277 -11.94 -6.39 -22.61
C GLU A 277 -10.60 -6.85 -23.16
N VAL A 278 -10.60 -8.00 -23.82
CA VAL A 278 -9.38 -8.58 -24.39
C VAL A 278 -9.33 -8.32 -25.88
N ILE A 279 -8.31 -7.58 -26.30
CA ILE A 279 -8.03 -7.27 -27.70
C ILE A 279 -6.99 -8.27 -28.21
N SER A 280 -7.44 -9.17 -29.08
CA SER A 280 -6.66 -10.29 -29.63
C SER A 280 -6.94 -10.45 -31.14
N PRO A 281 -6.23 -9.69 -32.00
CA PRO A 281 -6.55 -9.64 -33.44
C PRO A 281 -6.32 -10.93 -34.21
N LYS A 282 -5.49 -11.83 -33.68
CA LYS A 282 -5.06 -13.04 -34.38
C LYS A 282 -5.31 -14.34 -33.62
N VAL A 283 -5.48 -14.25 -32.31
CA VAL A 283 -5.61 -15.40 -31.42
C VAL A 283 -7.05 -15.50 -30.94
N ALA A 284 -7.70 -16.60 -31.21
CA ALA A 284 -9.05 -16.87 -30.74
C ALA A 284 -9.06 -17.21 -29.23
N LEU A 285 -10.01 -16.64 -28.50
CA LEU A 285 -10.19 -16.87 -27.09
C LEU A 285 -11.47 -17.62 -26.80
N ASN A 286 -11.50 -18.32 -25.68
CA ASN A 286 -12.67 -19.05 -25.18
C ASN A 286 -12.85 -18.82 -23.67
N ALA A 287 -13.85 -19.40 -23.06
CA ALA A 287 -14.16 -19.23 -21.64
C ALA A 287 -13.04 -19.71 -20.70
N GLN A 288 -12.13 -20.55 -21.14
CA GLN A 288 -10.99 -21.07 -20.36
C GLN A 288 -9.72 -20.23 -20.54
N SER A 289 -9.72 -19.27 -21.45
CA SER A 289 -8.54 -18.45 -21.73
C SER A 289 -8.14 -17.53 -20.57
N LEU A 290 -9.04 -17.25 -19.62
CA LEU A 290 -8.75 -16.41 -18.48
C LEU A 290 -9.08 -17.09 -17.14
N ILE A 291 -8.17 -16.92 -16.17
CA ILE A 291 -8.42 -17.10 -14.75
C ILE A 291 -8.09 -15.76 -14.06
N VAL A 292 -8.99 -15.28 -13.24
CA VAL A 292 -8.80 -14.01 -12.52
C VAL A 292 -8.40 -14.27 -11.08
N LYS A 293 -7.37 -13.57 -10.61
CA LYS A 293 -6.83 -13.66 -9.26
C LYS A 293 -7.15 -12.38 -8.48
N GLU A 294 -7.92 -12.51 -7.40
CA GLU A 294 -8.20 -11.43 -6.46
C GLU A 294 -7.07 -11.36 -5.45
N ILE A 295 -6.52 -10.15 -5.25
CA ILE A 295 -5.31 -9.92 -4.46
C ILE A 295 -5.59 -8.79 -3.47
N TYR A 296 -5.23 -9.02 -2.22
CA TYR A 296 -5.24 -8.00 -1.16
C TYR A 296 -4.37 -8.45 0.01
N THR A 297 -4.13 -7.55 0.98
CA THR A 297 -3.35 -7.84 2.19
C THR A 297 -4.01 -8.97 2.99
N ASP A 298 -3.25 -10.01 3.32
CA ASP A 298 -3.69 -11.21 4.05
C ASP A 298 -4.00 -10.88 5.52
N VAL A 299 -5.23 -10.48 5.79
CA VAL A 299 -5.79 -10.23 7.12
C VAL A 299 -6.96 -11.18 7.39
N ASP A 300 -7.00 -11.74 8.59
CA ASP A 300 -8.05 -12.66 9.00
C ASP A 300 -9.37 -11.91 9.27
N GLU A 301 -10.48 -12.42 8.71
CA GLU A 301 -11.81 -11.98 9.13
C GLU A 301 -12.15 -12.59 10.49
N THR A 302 -12.32 -11.75 11.50
CA THR A 302 -12.61 -12.18 12.89
C THR A 302 -14.02 -11.82 13.35
N GLY A 303 -14.67 -10.89 12.64
CA GLY A 303 -16.03 -10.45 12.92
C GLY A 303 -17.06 -11.08 11.99
N THR A 304 -18.26 -11.30 12.50
CA THR A 304 -19.42 -11.73 11.70
C THR A 304 -20.64 -10.93 12.08
N PHE A 305 -21.47 -10.60 11.10
CA PHE A 305 -22.75 -9.93 11.33
C PHE A 305 -23.86 -10.61 10.52
N VAL A 306 -24.92 -10.99 11.22
CA VAL A 306 -26.12 -11.59 10.64
C VAL A 306 -27.36 -10.97 11.27
N SER A 307 -28.29 -10.52 10.47
CA SER A 307 -29.57 -9.92 10.88
C SER A 307 -30.72 -10.53 10.11
N SER A 308 -31.93 -10.39 10.62
CA SER A 308 -33.17 -10.69 9.88
C SER A 308 -33.42 -9.71 8.73
N ASP A 309 -32.78 -8.54 8.74
CA ASP A 309 -32.85 -7.54 7.67
C ASP A 309 -31.79 -7.84 6.58
N THR A 310 -32.28 -8.11 5.38
CA THR A 310 -31.42 -8.43 4.23
C THR A 310 -30.60 -7.24 3.73
N ILE A 311 -31.07 -6.00 3.95
CA ILE A 311 -30.37 -4.77 3.57
C ILE A 311 -29.14 -4.59 4.47
N LEU A 312 -29.29 -4.73 5.79
CA LEU A 312 -28.18 -4.66 6.73
C LEU A 312 -27.11 -5.73 6.44
N ASN A 313 -27.54 -6.97 6.16
CA ASN A 313 -26.62 -8.03 5.75
C ASN A 313 -25.89 -7.69 4.44
N SER A 314 -26.58 -7.04 3.50
CA SER A 314 -25.98 -6.63 2.23
C SER A 314 -24.96 -5.51 2.44
N ILE A 315 -25.26 -4.51 3.27
CA ILE A 315 -24.35 -3.43 3.64
C ILE A 315 -23.07 -4.01 4.26
N TYR A 316 -23.21 -4.91 5.24
CA TYR A 316 -22.06 -5.54 5.88
C TYR A 316 -21.18 -6.29 4.88
N ARG A 317 -21.75 -7.15 4.02
CA ARG A 317 -20.99 -7.88 3.00
C ARG A 317 -20.28 -6.96 2.00
N LYS A 318 -20.94 -5.88 1.58
CA LYS A 318 -20.33 -4.87 0.70
C LYS A 318 -19.19 -4.13 1.39
N TYR A 319 -19.36 -3.77 2.67
CA TYR A 319 -18.30 -3.17 3.47
C TYR A 319 -17.06 -4.09 3.53
N ILE A 320 -17.24 -5.35 3.94
CA ILE A 320 -16.13 -6.33 4.01
C ILE A 320 -15.40 -6.44 2.67
N HIS A 321 -16.16 -6.54 1.59
CA HIS A 321 -15.58 -6.65 0.25
C HIS A 321 -14.83 -5.37 -0.15
N THR A 322 -15.45 -4.21 0.02
CA THR A 322 -14.82 -2.92 -0.29
C THR A 322 -13.55 -2.71 0.53
N GLN A 323 -13.58 -3.05 1.83
CA GLN A 323 -12.41 -2.93 2.68
C GLN A 323 -11.25 -3.80 2.18
N LYS A 324 -11.51 -5.06 1.79
CA LYS A 324 -10.50 -5.98 1.26
C LYS A 324 -9.82 -5.43 -0.01
N ILE A 325 -10.60 -5.01 -1.01
CA ILE A 325 -10.04 -4.52 -2.28
C ILE A 325 -9.28 -3.18 -2.15
N ASN A 326 -9.41 -2.50 -1.00
CA ASN A 326 -8.66 -1.29 -0.66
C ASN A 326 -7.38 -1.57 0.15
N MET A 327 -7.18 -2.81 0.63
CA MET A 327 -6.00 -3.17 1.43
C MET A 327 -4.88 -3.74 0.56
N HIS A 328 -3.85 -2.95 0.30
CA HIS A 328 -2.65 -3.38 -0.42
C HIS A 328 -1.39 -2.84 0.24
N GLY A 329 -0.35 -3.68 0.37
CA GLY A 329 0.91 -3.27 0.99
C GLY A 329 0.78 -2.87 2.46
N SER A 330 -0.22 -3.43 3.16
CA SER A 330 -0.56 -3.14 4.56
C SER A 330 -0.87 -1.66 4.81
N ILE A 331 -1.57 -1.06 3.89
CA ILE A 331 -2.28 0.22 4.02
C ILE A 331 -3.69 0.06 3.46
N SER A 332 -4.61 0.94 3.84
CA SER A 332 -5.94 1.03 3.22
C SER A 332 -6.04 2.30 2.41
N SER A 333 -6.37 2.17 1.13
CA SER A 333 -6.62 3.33 0.26
C SER A 333 -8.09 3.78 0.36
N ASP A 334 -8.35 4.98 -0.10
CA ASP A 334 -9.71 5.49 -0.33
C ASP A 334 -10.36 4.80 -1.53
N CYS A 335 -9.59 4.63 -2.60
CA CYS A 335 -10.04 3.99 -3.83
C CYS A 335 -8.92 3.17 -4.48
N PRO A 336 -9.19 1.88 -4.82
CA PRO A 336 -8.16 0.98 -5.33
C PRO A 336 -7.91 1.15 -6.84
N HIS A 337 -8.66 2.00 -7.52
CA HIS A 337 -8.63 2.16 -8.97
C HIS A 337 -7.92 3.45 -9.45
N ARG A 338 -7.77 4.45 -8.59
CA ARG A 338 -7.29 5.78 -8.99
C ARG A 338 -6.03 6.20 -8.22
N GLU A 339 -6.19 6.70 -6.98
CA GLU A 339 -5.05 7.21 -6.18
C GLU A 339 -4.23 6.09 -5.58
N ARG A 340 -4.87 5.08 -4.99
CA ARG A 340 -4.23 3.98 -4.25
C ARG A 340 -3.38 4.45 -3.09
N LEU A 341 -3.62 5.67 -2.59
CA LEU A 341 -2.90 6.27 -1.48
C LEU A 341 -3.62 6.01 -0.16
N ALA A 342 -2.86 5.90 0.91
CA ALA A 342 -3.36 5.67 2.25
C ALA A 342 -3.79 6.99 2.90
N TYR A 343 -4.98 7.46 2.55
CA TYR A 343 -5.54 8.66 3.16
C TYR A 343 -5.89 8.40 4.62
N THR A 344 -5.32 9.24 5.49
CA THR A 344 -5.44 9.07 6.95
C THR A 344 -6.84 9.40 7.45
N GLY A 345 -7.55 10.31 6.78
CA GLY A 345 -8.95 10.62 7.06
C GLY A 345 -9.85 9.40 6.90
N ASP A 346 -9.72 8.71 5.78
CA ASP A 346 -10.44 7.45 5.50
C ASP A 346 -10.10 6.38 6.53
N GLY A 347 -8.80 6.26 6.85
CA GLY A 347 -8.32 5.34 7.88
C GLY A 347 -8.99 5.57 9.23
N GLN A 348 -9.06 6.80 9.71
CA GLN A 348 -9.63 7.09 11.04
C GLN A 348 -11.15 6.94 11.10
N VAL A 349 -11.86 7.19 9.98
CA VAL A 349 -13.32 7.00 9.91
C VAL A 349 -13.67 5.51 9.92
N LEU A 350 -12.86 4.67 9.27
CA LEU A 350 -13.12 3.24 9.10
C LEU A 350 -12.48 2.36 10.18
N VAL A 351 -11.56 2.87 11.00
CA VAL A 351 -10.74 2.05 11.91
C VAL A 351 -11.58 1.17 12.86
N GLU A 352 -12.65 1.68 13.44
CA GLU A 352 -13.50 0.90 14.36
C GLU A 352 -14.17 -0.27 13.63
N SER A 353 -14.75 -0.01 12.46
CA SER A 353 -15.36 -1.07 11.65
C SER A 353 -14.33 -2.08 11.13
N MET A 354 -13.11 -1.64 10.81
CA MET A 354 -12.01 -2.54 10.47
C MET A 354 -11.66 -3.47 11.63
N LEU A 355 -11.55 -2.92 12.84
CA LEU A 355 -11.23 -3.67 14.07
C LEU A 355 -12.33 -4.65 14.48
N TYR A 356 -13.60 -4.37 14.17
CA TYR A 356 -14.70 -5.32 14.39
C TYR A 356 -14.74 -6.44 13.35
N ALA A 357 -14.25 -6.20 12.15
CA ALA A 357 -14.36 -7.13 11.03
C ALA A 357 -13.12 -8.02 10.86
N PHE A 358 -11.92 -7.49 11.16
CA PHE A 358 -10.64 -8.13 10.84
C PHE A 358 -9.67 -8.10 12.03
N ASP A 359 -8.73 -9.06 12.07
CA ASP A 359 -7.52 -8.89 12.88
C ASP A 359 -6.58 -7.91 12.21
N CYS A 360 -6.70 -6.65 12.58
CA CYS A 360 -5.87 -5.57 12.07
C CYS A 360 -4.59 -5.33 12.88
N THR A 361 -4.22 -6.19 13.84
CA THR A 361 -3.09 -5.96 14.73
C THR A 361 -1.82 -5.60 13.98
N ARG A 362 -1.30 -6.50 13.14
CA ARG A 362 -0.05 -6.30 12.41
C ARG A 362 -0.18 -5.23 11.31
N PHE A 363 -1.36 -5.09 10.73
CA PHE A 363 -1.69 -4.08 9.74
C PHE A 363 -1.60 -2.67 10.33
N LEU A 364 -2.24 -2.42 11.48
CA LEU A 364 -2.23 -1.12 12.15
C LEU A 364 -0.86 -0.77 12.74
N TYR A 365 -0.08 -1.75 13.22
CA TYR A 365 1.31 -1.51 13.64
C TYR A 365 2.12 -0.85 12.51
N LYS A 366 2.04 -1.41 11.31
CA LYS A 366 2.76 -0.87 10.16
C LYS A 366 2.22 0.49 9.73
N TRP A 367 0.90 0.64 9.60
CA TRP A 367 0.33 1.90 9.11
C TRP A 367 0.51 3.06 10.08
N LEU A 368 0.44 2.81 11.38
CA LEU A 368 0.76 3.81 12.40
C LEU A 368 2.25 4.18 12.42
N ASP A 369 3.15 3.23 12.17
CA ASP A 369 4.56 3.53 11.93
C ASP A 369 4.76 4.42 10.69
N ASP A 370 4.02 4.19 9.61
CA ASP A 370 4.06 5.06 8.42
C ASP A 370 3.56 6.48 8.72
N ILE A 371 2.49 6.62 9.52
CA ILE A 371 1.99 7.93 9.94
C ILE A 371 3.02 8.64 10.82
N ALA A 372 3.65 7.90 11.74
CA ALA A 372 4.72 8.43 12.59
C ALA A 372 5.93 8.89 11.75
N ASP A 373 6.34 8.09 10.76
CA ASP A 373 7.44 8.42 9.86
C ASP A 373 7.10 9.63 8.98
N ALA A 374 5.84 9.73 8.52
CA ALA A 374 5.38 10.83 7.68
C ALA A 374 5.21 12.16 8.43
N GLN A 375 5.03 12.13 9.76
CA GLN A 375 4.91 13.34 10.57
C GLN A 375 6.13 14.26 10.38
N ASN A 376 5.89 15.54 10.15
CA ASN A 376 6.96 16.54 10.17
C ASN A 376 7.50 16.66 11.60
N HIS A 377 8.70 16.14 11.84
CA HIS A 377 9.28 16.08 13.17
C HIS A 377 9.72 17.43 13.73
N MET A 378 9.79 18.49 12.91
CA MET A 378 10.09 19.85 13.37
C MET A 378 8.83 20.56 13.85
N THR A 379 7.71 20.41 13.16
CA THR A 379 6.47 21.15 13.45
C THR A 379 5.41 20.33 14.15
N GLY A 380 5.41 19.01 14.01
CA GLY A 380 4.38 18.11 14.48
C GLY A 380 3.24 17.88 13.48
N TYR A 381 3.26 18.53 12.29
CA TYR A 381 2.26 18.35 11.26
C TYR A 381 2.19 16.88 10.78
N VAL A 382 0.97 16.35 10.69
CA VAL A 382 0.70 15.00 10.15
C VAL A 382 0.01 15.14 8.79
N PRO A 383 0.61 14.64 7.70
CA PRO A 383 0.04 14.76 6.38
C PRO A 383 -1.22 13.90 6.21
N HIS A 384 -2.02 14.24 5.19
CA HIS A 384 -3.28 13.52 4.92
C HIS A 384 -3.08 12.15 4.25
N THR A 385 -1.89 11.82 3.80
CA THR A 385 -1.50 10.48 3.32
C THR A 385 -0.23 9.98 4.01
N ALA A 386 -0.17 8.70 4.31
CA ALA A 386 1.02 8.02 4.84
C ALA A 386 1.08 6.58 4.34
N PRO A 387 2.23 6.12 3.78
CA PRO A 387 3.59 6.67 3.90
C PRO A 387 3.92 7.84 2.96
N PHE A 388 3.17 8.09 1.91
CA PHE A 388 3.45 9.18 0.97
C PHE A 388 2.83 10.47 1.48
N GLY A 389 3.57 11.26 2.24
CA GLY A 389 3.10 12.54 2.71
C GLY A 389 2.67 13.49 1.58
N GLY A 390 1.63 14.27 1.83
CA GLY A 390 1.16 15.38 1.02
C GLY A 390 0.56 16.44 1.92
N GLY A 391 0.38 17.68 1.45
CA GLY A 391 -0.23 18.76 2.22
C GLY A 391 -1.75 18.80 2.06
N GLY A 392 -2.48 19.33 3.04
CA GLY A 392 -3.93 19.54 2.98
C GLY A 392 -4.77 18.51 3.74
N GLY A 393 -6.06 18.49 3.50
CA GLY A 393 -7.03 17.60 4.15
C GLY A 393 -7.63 18.17 5.43
N GLY A 394 -6.87 18.84 6.25
CA GLY A 394 -7.28 19.43 7.53
C GLY A 394 -7.11 18.51 8.73
N PRO A 395 -7.43 19.00 9.93
CA PRO A 395 -7.25 18.27 11.18
C PRO A 395 -7.95 16.92 11.24
N ALA A 396 -9.04 16.72 10.50
CA ALA A 396 -9.74 15.43 10.42
C ALA A 396 -8.83 14.31 9.89
N TRP A 397 -7.94 14.60 8.94
CA TRP A 397 -6.99 13.65 8.40
C TRP A 397 -5.81 13.37 9.35
N GLY A 398 -5.09 14.41 9.76
CA GLY A 398 -3.95 14.26 10.66
C GLY A 398 -4.31 13.68 12.03
N SER A 399 -5.55 13.86 12.48
CA SER A 399 -6.08 13.30 13.73
C SER A 399 -6.15 11.77 13.77
N ALA A 400 -6.03 11.10 12.62
CA ALA A 400 -5.88 9.66 12.54
C ALA A 400 -4.75 9.15 13.46
N TYR A 401 -3.69 9.92 13.60
CA TYR A 401 -2.54 9.54 14.43
C TYR A 401 -2.88 9.40 15.93
N VAL A 402 -3.96 10.02 16.38
CA VAL A 402 -4.47 9.90 17.78
C VAL A 402 -5.64 8.93 17.85
N ILE A 403 -6.55 8.98 16.86
CA ILE A 403 -7.81 8.22 16.88
C ILE A 403 -7.56 6.73 16.66
N MET A 404 -6.69 6.36 15.72
CA MET A 404 -6.46 4.95 15.37
C MET A 404 -5.79 4.15 16.51
N PRO A 405 -4.71 4.63 17.19
CA PRO A 405 -4.15 3.94 18.35
C PRO A 405 -5.13 3.84 19.51
N TRP A 406 -6.00 4.84 19.69
CA TRP A 406 -7.03 4.83 20.72
C TRP A 406 -8.10 3.77 20.43
N ALA A 407 -8.59 3.69 19.20
CA ALA A 407 -9.54 2.65 18.77
C ALA A 407 -8.93 1.24 18.94
N TYR A 408 -7.66 1.07 18.56
CA TYR A 408 -6.92 -0.17 18.76
C TYR A 408 -6.87 -0.60 20.23
N TYR A 409 -6.55 0.34 21.13
CA TYR A 409 -6.56 0.08 22.57
C TYR A 409 -7.95 -0.35 23.08
N HIS A 410 -9.01 0.30 22.60
CA HIS A 410 -10.38 -0.08 22.97
C HIS A 410 -10.73 -1.50 22.54
N GLN A 411 -10.27 -1.94 21.37
CA GLN A 411 -10.56 -3.26 20.83
C GLN A 411 -9.77 -4.36 21.54
N TYR A 412 -8.48 -4.14 21.78
CA TYR A 412 -7.57 -5.21 22.23
C TYR A 412 -7.08 -5.07 23.67
N GLY A 413 -7.31 -3.92 24.33
CA GLY A 413 -6.77 -3.62 25.66
C GLY A 413 -5.24 -3.44 25.67
N ASP A 414 -4.60 -3.44 24.51
CA ASP A 414 -3.13 -3.35 24.37
C ASP A 414 -2.68 -1.89 24.31
N THR A 415 -1.78 -1.50 25.22
CA THR A 415 -1.25 -0.14 25.35
C THR A 415 0.01 0.13 24.52
N ILE A 416 0.54 -0.88 23.82
CA ILE A 416 1.83 -0.77 23.12
C ILE A 416 1.80 0.36 22.08
N LEU A 417 0.77 0.43 21.24
CA LEU A 417 0.64 1.50 20.24
C LEU A 417 0.47 2.87 20.87
N LEU A 418 -0.30 2.99 21.97
CA LEU A 418 -0.42 4.24 22.71
C LEU A 418 0.92 4.71 23.26
N SER A 419 1.69 3.79 23.84
CA SER A 419 3.01 4.10 24.41
C SER A 419 4.03 4.45 23.33
N ARG A 420 4.05 3.68 22.23
CA ARG A 420 5.00 3.82 21.12
C ARG A 420 4.84 5.15 20.39
N HIS A 421 3.61 5.60 20.19
CA HIS A 421 3.29 6.78 19.40
C HIS A 421 2.96 8.02 20.26
N TYR A 422 3.05 7.92 21.57
CA TYR A 422 2.62 8.98 22.50
C TYR A 422 3.18 10.36 22.18
N ASP A 423 4.49 10.45 21.99
CA ASP A 423 5.16 11.74 21.79
C ASP A 423 4.79 12.36 20.44
N GLY A 424 4.62 11.54 19.40
CA GLY A 424 4.13 12.00 18.09
C GLY A 424 2.68 12.49 18.16
N MET A 425 1.79 11.75 18.84
CA MET A 425 0.41 12.18 19.09
C MET A 425 0.35 13.50 19.86
N LYS A 426 1.18 13.65 20.90
CA LYS A 426 1.29 14.90 21.67
C LYS A 426 1.77 16.06 20.79
N HIS A 427 2.75 15.81 19.93
CA HIS A 427 3.30 16.81 19.01
C HIS A 427 2.24 17.28 17.99
N TRP A 428 1.37 16.38 17.51
CA TRP A 428 0.22 16.76 16.68
C TRP A 428 -0.73 17.74 17.41
N ILE A 429 -1.08 17.49 18.66
CA ILE A 429 -1.91 18.40 19.46
C ILE A 429 -1.23 19.77 19.62
N GLN A 430 0.08 19.79 19.88
CA GLN A 430 0.85 21.02 19.98
C GLN A 430 0.86 21.81 18.66
N TYR A 431 1.02 21.10 17.53
CA TYR A 431 0.92 21.71 16.20
C TYR A 431 -0.44 22.38 16.00
N LEU A 432 -1.56 21.70 16.26
CA LEU A 432 -2.90 22.29 16.16
C LEU A 432 -3.05 23.53 17.04
N GLY A 433 -2.45 23.55 18.22
CA GLY A 433 -2.39 24.72 19.10
C GLY A 433 -1.71 25.94 18.47
N THR A 434 -0.79 25.73 17.52
CA THR A 434 -0.16 26.84 16.77
C THR A 434 -1.03 27.40 15.64
N ARG A 435 -2.16 26.74 15.34
CA ARG A 435 -3.07 27.09 14.24
C ARG A 435 -4.33 27.83 14.69
N LEU A 436 -4.38 28.24 15.96
CA LEU A 436 -5.51 28.97 16.54
C LEU A 436 -5.54 30.44 16.07
N ASP A 437 -6.74 30.94 15.80
CA ASP A 437 -6.98 32.37 15.63
C ASP A 437 -7.19 33.08 16.98
N ALA A 438 -7.50 34.37 16.95
CA ALA A 438 -7.74 35.18 18.15
C ALA A 438 -8.93 34.70 19.01
N ARG A 439 -9.85 33.92 18.45
CA ARG A 439 -11.00 33.31 19.15
C ARG A 439 -10.66 31.97 19.79
N GLY A 440 -9.44 31.44 19.54
CA GLY A 440 -8.98 30.16 20.03
C GLY A 440 -9.59 28.98 19.29
N ILE A 441 -9.91 29.14 17.99
CA ILE A 441 -10.40 28.07 17.11
C ILE A 441 -9.42 27.81 15.96
N VAL A 442 -9.41 26.57 15.44
CA VAL A 442 -8.57 26.18 14.30
C VAL A 442 -9.29 26.53 13.02
N VAL A 443 -8.85 27.59 12.32
CA VAL A 443 -9.45 28.03 11.07
C VAL A 443 -8.94 27.20 9.90
N LYS A 444 -7.60 27.13 9.75
CA LYS A 444 -6.92 26.33 8.74
C LYS A 444 -5.71 25.64 9.35
N GLU A 445 -5.47 24.42 8.92
CA GLU A 445 -4.33 23.62 9.34
C GLU A 445 -3.00 24.21 8.89
N GLU A 446 -2.91 24.64 7.65
CA GLU A 446 -1.74 25.27 7.06
C GLU A 446 -2.07 26.67 6.52
N PRO A 447 -1.11 27.63 6.58
CA PRO A 447 -1.36 29.00 6.10
C PRO A 447 -1.79 29.09 4.64
N ASN A 448 -1.21 28.25 3.77
CA ASN A 448 -1.48 28.17 2.34
C ASN A 448 -2.08 26.83 1.93
N GLY A 449 -2.38 25.96 2.91
CA GLY A 449 -3.01 24.68 2.70
C GLY A 449 -4.52 24.83 2.50
N TRP A 450 -5.13 23.78 2.05
CA TRP A 450 -6.58 23.65 1.98
C TRP A 450 -7.06 22.69 3.06
N CYS A 451 -8.28 22.91 3.54
CA CYS A 451 -8.96 22.00 4.43
C CYS A 451 -10.22 21.49 3.73
N LEU A 452 -10.52 20.23 3.90
CA LEU A 452 -11.71 19.64 3.30
C LEU A 452 -12.98 19.91 4.13
N GLY A 453 -12.83 20.13 5.43
CA GLY A 453 -13.96 20.38 6.31
C GLY A 453 -14.91 19.18 6.33
N ASP A 454 -16.18 19.42 6.08
CA ASP A 454 -17.22 18.39 5.90
C ASP A 454 -17.21 17.90 4.44
N TRP A 455 -16.37 16.90 4.19
CA TRP A 455 -16.04 16.42 2.84
C TRP A 455 -16.99 15.35 2.34
N CYS A 456 -17.31 15.39 1.04
CA CYS A 456 -18.12 14.40 0.33
C CYS A 456 -19.55 14.24 0.86
N THR A 457 -20.18 15.33 1.29
CA THR A 457 -21.61 15.33 1.62
C THR A 457 -22.45 15.05 0.37
N PRO A 458 -23.64 14.44 0.49
CA PRO A 458 -24.55 14.21 -0.64
C PRO A 458 -24.99 15.50 -1.34
N ASP A 459 -25.10 16.57 -0.58
CA ASP A 459 -25.53 17.90 -1.04
C ASP A 459 -24.37 18.91 -0.96
N LYS A 460 -24.70 20.21 -1.04
CA LYS A 460 -23.73 21.27 -0.87
C LYS A 460 -23.13 21.26 0.53
N ILE A 461 -21.80 21.40 0.61
CA ILE A 461 -21.11 21.60 1.88
C ILE A 461 -21.54 22.94 2.48
N GLU A 462 -22.15 22.91 3.66
CA GLU A 462 -22.66 24.10 4.35
C GLU A 462 -21.89 24.38 5.65
N LEU A 463 -21.27 23.36 6.25
CA LEU A 463 -20.48 23.52 7.47
C LEU A 463 -19.12 24.17 7.17
N PRO A 464 -18.72 25.15 7.99
CA PRO A 464 -17.41 25.78 7.81
C PRO A 464 -16.27 24.87 8.21
N GLU A 465 -15.14 24.99 7.53
CA GLU A 465 -13.92 24.25 7.86
C GLU A 465 -13.54 24.44 9.33
N SER A 466 -13.66 25.66 9.87
CA SER A 466 -13.30 26.01 11.24
C SER A 466 -14.10 25.25 12.30
N LEU A 467 -15.37 24.98 12.06
CA LEU A 467 -16.20 24.17 12.95
C LEU A 467 -15.69 22.73 12.99
N VAL A 468 -15.52 22.11 11.83
CA VAL A 468 -15.02 20.75 11.71
C VAL A 468 -13.61 20.63 12.31
N ASN A 469 -12.71 21.53 11.95
CA ASN A 469 -11.33 21.53 12.40
C ASN A 469 -11.22 21.65 13.93
N THR A 470 -12.01 22.54 14.55
CA THR A 470 -12.00 22.75 16.00
C THR A 470 -12.67 21.61 16.75
N ALA A 471 -13.71 20.98 16.17
CA ALA A 471 -14.31 19.78 16.73
C ALA A 471 -13.31 18.61 16.78
N TYR A 472 -12.52 18.42 15.71
CA TYR A 472 -11.43 17.42 15.73
C TYR A 472 -10.32 17.77 16.70
N TYR A 473 -9.94 19.06 16.83
CA TYR A 473 -8.97 19.49 17.84
C TYR A 473 -9.43 19.15 19.25
N TYR A 474 -10.72 19.41 19.56
CA TYR A 474 -11.32 18.99 20.83
C TYR A 474 -11.26 17.47 21.00
N ARG A 475 -11.75 16.71 20.01
CA ARG A 475 -11.83 15.24 20.06
C ARG A 475 -10.49 14.60 20.36
N VAL A 476 -9.43 14.99 19.64
CA VAL A 476 -8.11 14.39 19.83
C VAL A 476 -7.43 14.85 21.14
N THR A 477 -7.72 16.05 21.63
CA THR A 477 -7.24 16.52 22.93
C THR A 477 -7.91 15.75 24.08
N ASP A 478 -9.21 15.49 24.00
CA ASP A 478 -9.94 14.67 24.97
C ASP A 478 -9.46 13.21 24.96
N ILE A 479 -9.19 12.64 23.77
CA ILE A 479 -8.56 11.33 23.66
C ILE A 479 -7.16 11.32 24.30
N MET A 480 -6.34 12.33 24.05
CA MET A 480 -4.99 12.40 24.64
C MET A 480 -5.01 12.49 26.17
N SER A 481 -6.00 13.17 26.78
CA SER A 481 -6.18 13.11 28.24
C SER A 481 -6.45 11.68 28.72
N LYS A 482 -7.30 10.93 28.01
CA LYS A 482 -7.61 9.54 28.33
C LYS A 482 -6.39 8.64 28.14
N VAL A 483 -5.65 8.82 27.07
CA VAL A 483 -4.39 8.09 26.78
C VAL A 483 -3.35 8.37 27.88
N ALA A 484 -3.17 9.63 28.25
CA ALA A 484 -2.25 10.01 29.34
C ALA A 484 -2.62 9.33 30.66
N ARG A 485 -3.90 9.25 30.96
CA ARG A 485 -4.43 8.54 32.16
C ARG A 485 -4.15 7.05 32.11
N VAL A 486 -4.41 6.39 30.98
CA VAL A 486 -4.11 4.96 30.77
C VAL A 486 -2.61 4.68 30.94
N LEU A 487 -1.76 5.58 30.48
CA LEU A 487 -0.30 5.45 30.58
C LEU A 487 0.29 6.03 31.88
N ASN A 488 -0.54 6.42 32.85
CA ASN A 488 -0.15 7.01 34.15
C ASN A 488 0.71 8.29 34.03
N ARG A 489 0.47 9.12 33.01
CA ARG A 489 1.15 10.40 32.78
C ARG A 489 0.35 11.56 33.41
N THR A 490 0.42 11.70 34.72
CA THR A 490 -0.47 12.57 35.52
C THR A 490 -0.41 14.06 35.11
N GLU A 491 0.77 14.59 34.84
CA GLU A 491 0.96 15.99 34.41
C GLU A 491 0.28 16.25 33.08
N ASP A 492 0.51 15.36 32.10
CA ASP A 492 -0.10 15.44 30.78
C ASP A 492 -1.63 15.25 30.85
N THR A 493 -2.13 14.39 31.75
CA THR A 493 -3.57 14.24 31.99
C THR A 493 -4.19 15.57 32.39
N SER A 494 -3.61 16.24 33.39
CA SER A 494 -4.09 17.54 33.87
C SER A 494 -4.02 18.63 32.80
N TYR A 495 -2.93 18.64 32.01
CA TYR A 495 -2.74 19.56 30.89
C TYR A 495 -3.84 19.36 29.81
N PHE A 496 -4.04 18.12 29.34
CA PHE A 496 -5.01 17.86 28.28
C PHE A 496 -6.46 18.02 28.74
N ASP A 497 -6.79 17.71 30.01
CA ASP A 497 -8.10 17.98 30.58
C ASP A 497 -8.42 19.49 30.57
N ALA A 498 -7.45 20.32 30.97
CA ALA A 498 -7.62 21.78 30.95
C ALA A 498 -7.74 22.32 29.52
N LEU A 499 -6.88 21.84 28.61
CA LEU A 499 -6.90 22.24 27.20
C LEU A 499 -8.22 21.85 26.52
N ALA A 500 -8.71 20.62 26.70
CA ALA A 500 -9.98 20.17 26.14
C ALA A 500 -11.16 21.02 26.64
N LYS A 501 -11.17 21.36 27.94
CA LYS A 501 -12.17 22.27 28.50
C LYS A 501 -12.15 23.65 27.86
N GLN A 502 -10.96 24.23 27.64
CA GLN A 502 -10.80 25.52 26.98
C GLN A 502 -11.28 25.48 25.52
N ILE A 503 -10.87 24.44 24.76
CA ILE A 503 -11.32 24.27 23.35
C ILE A 503 -12.85 24.18 23.29
N LYS A 504 -13.46 23.37 24.17
CA LYS A 504 -14.92 23.24 24.24
C LYS A 504 -15.62 24.57 24.54
N GLN A 505 -15.06 25.36 25.44
CA GLN A 505 -15.58 26.69 25.76
C GLN A 505 -15.51 27.61 24.53
N ASN A 506 -14.35 27.73 23.91
CA ASN A 506 -14.15 28.56 22.70
C ASN A 506 -15.06 28.12 21.56
N PHE A 507 -15.19 26.78 21.36
CA PHE A 507 -16.08 26.21 20.35
C PHE A 507 -17.55 26.63 20.55
N ASN A 508 -18.06 26.53 21.80
CA ASN A 508 -19.43 26.92 22.11
C ASN A 508 -19.63 28.42 21.98
N GLU A 509 -18.66 29.26 22.40
CA GLU A 509 -18.76 30.73 22.27
C GLU A 509 -18.82 31.17 20.80
N VAL A 510 -18.19 30.44 19.88
CA VAL A 510 -18.13 30.80 18.45
C VAL A 510 -19.28 30.20 17.64
N PHE A 511 -19.66 28.94 17.90
CA PHE A 511 -20.53 28.19 17.02
C PHE A 511 -21.92 27.87 17.59
N TRP A 512 -22.15 28.05 18.91
CA TRP A 512 -23.46 27.79 19.50
C TRP A 512 -24.41 28.93 19.19
N ASP A 513 -25.59 28.60 18.63
CA ASP A 513 -26.69 29.52 18.38
C ASP A 513 -27.87 29.19 19.34
N GLU A 514 -28.16 30.12 20.25
CA GLU A 514 -29.27 29.94 21.24
C GLU A 514 -30.64 29.97 20.58
N ASP A 515 -30.83 30.77 19.52
CA ASP A 515 -32.11 30.92 18.85
C ASP A 515 -32.49 29.67 18.05
N GLU A 516 -31.47 29.07 17.37
CA GLU A 516 -31.62 27.83 16.60
C GLU A 516 -31.45 26.56 17.47
N ASN A 517 -31.03 26.70 18.74
CA ASN A 517 -30.69 25.61 19.65
C ASN A 517 -29.75 24.57 19.02
N GLY A 518 -28.73 25.05 18.34
CA GLY A 518 -27.81 24.21 17.58
C GLY A 518 -26.44 24.87 17.33
N TYR A 519 -25.54 24.12 16.71
CA TYR A 519 -24.26 24.65 16.27
C TYR A 519 -24.39 25.15 14.83
N TRP A 520 -24.22 26.46 14.65
CA TRP A 520 -24.47 27.12 13.39
C TRP A 520 -23.43 28.20 13.08
N GLU A 521 -23.13 28.42 11.81
CA GLU A 521 -22.17 29.42 11.38
C GLU A 521 -22.76 30.62 10.66
N SER A 522 -24.07 30.69 10.45
CA SER A 522 -24.69 31.79 9.67
C SER A 522 -24.33 33.20 10.15
N ARG A 523 -23.81 33.33 11.37
CA ARG A 523 -23.37 34.60 11.96
C ARG A 523 -21.95 35.02 11.62
N GLN A 524 -21.17 34.19 10.91
CA GLN A 524 -19.75 34.46 10.62
C GLN A 524 -19.50 34.95 9.22
N GLY A 525 -20.50 35.06 8.39
CA GLY A 525 -20.40 35.58 7.04
C GLY A 525 -20.45 37.11 6.94
N ALA A 526 -20.07 37.80 7.99
CA ALA A 526 -19.97 39.26 7.99
C ALA A 526 -18.51 39.71 8.04
#